data_de652df868fced4b3897ccee48b46e8a
#
_entry.id   de652df868fced4b3897ccee48b46e8a
#
_cell.length_a   1.000
_cell.length_b   1.000
_cell.length_c   1.000
_cell.angle_alpha   90.00
_cell.angle_beta   90.00
_cell.angle_gamma   90.00
#
_symmetry.space_group_name_H-M   'P 1'
#
loop_
_entity.id
_entity.type
_entity.pdbx_description
1 polymer ?
#
loop_
_entity_poly.entity_id
_entity_poly.type
_entity_poly.pdbx_seq_one_letter_code
_entity_poly.pdbx_strand_id
1 'polypeptide(L)'
;MTELTVTQTLSIGLPIAFLIILLEAGISSWQKKNLYTKKDTLCTIGLLAGNMAAVFMTKGATLAFHIFLYQFRVFDLAAYIPIWAMWLLSFILIDLVFYFYHRMSHRISFLWAIHMSHHSSQEMNFAVSFRQAWFGPISKVPFFMVLPLLGFDPIIIAVAGALSTLWGIVGHTQMIKSLGPLELILNTPSHHRVHHGANSQYIDKNYGNLLIIWDKFFGTFEPEKEKVKYGLVNNVNTYNPIKITFMAWQDILKNMRHSDNTAQALKYLFGPPNTKQRGGLQ
;
A
#
# COMPACT_ATOMS: atom_id res chain seq x y z
N MET A 1 14.57 -24.86 13.92
CA MET A 1 14.22 -23.42 13.93
C MET A 1 12.72 -23.33 14.10
N THR A 2 12.24 -22.70 15.16
CA THR A 2 10.81 -22.47 15.36
C THR A 2 10.27 -21.65 14.18
N GLU A 3 9.32 -22.22 13.46
CA GLU A 3 8.68 -21.55 12.33
C GLU A 3 8.01 -20.26 12.82
N LEU A 4 8.47 -19.12 12.31
CA LEU A 4 7.86 -17.83 12.59
C LEU A 4 6.47 -17.80 11.96
N THR A 5 5.44 -17.66 12.77
CA THR A 5 4.06 -17.55 12.27
C THR A 5 3.68 -16.10 11.97
N VAL A 6 2.65 -15.90 11.12
CA VAL A 6 2.09 -14.56 10.86
C VAL A 6 1.66 -13.89 12.17
N THR A 7 1.06 -14.67 13.10
CA THR A 7 0.62 -14.15 14.39
C THR A 7 1.80 -13.66 15.24
N GLN A 8 2.88 -14.45 15.33
CA GLN A 8 4.10 -14.03 16.05
C GLN A 8 4.73 -12.79 15.41
N THR A 9 4.83 -12.74 14.08
CA THR A 9 5.35 -11.58 13.36
C THR A 9 4.58 -10.31 13.68
N LEU A 10 3.25 -10.37 13.64
CA LEU A 10 2.40 -9.20 13.92
C LEU A 10 2.32 -8.86 15.41
N SER A 11 2.34 -9.85 16.32
CA SER A 11 2.31 -9.60 17.76
C SER A 11 3.56 -8.90 18.29
N ILE A 12 4.68 -9.02 17.59
CA ILE A 12 5.91 -8.29 17.89
C ILE A 12 5.95 -6.96 17.11
N GLY A 13 5.67 -7.02 15.81
CA GLY A 13 5.82 -5.87 14.91
C GLY A 13 4.84 -4.74 15.17
N LEU A 14 3.56 -5.03 15.48
CA LEU A 14 2.57 -3.98 15.72
C LEU A 14 2.82 -3.17 16.99
N PRO A 15 3.17 -3.74 18.15
CA PRO A 15 3.58 -2.95 19.32
C PRO A 15 4.78 -2.05 19.05
N ILE A 16 5.79 -2.54 18.31
CA ILE A 16 6.96 -1.75 17.91
C ILE A 16 6.50 -0.59 17.00
N ALA A 17 5.67 -0.84 16.01
CA ALA A 17 5.14 0.19 15.13
C ALA A 17 4.35 1.25 15.92
N PHE A 18 3.52 0.83 16.88
CA PHE A 18 2.78 1.74 17.73
C PHE A 18 3.71 2.59 18.62
N LEU A 19 4.75 1.98 19.18
CA LEU A 19 5.77 2.71 19.95
C LEU A 19 6.48 3.76 19.08
N ILE A 20 6.85 3.41 17.86
CA ILE A 20 7.48 4.35 16.91
C ILE A 20 6.56 5.54 16.61
N ILE A 21 5.25 5.31 16.43
CA ILE A 21 4.25 6.38 16.24
C ILE A 21 4.21 7.32 17.45
N LEU A 22 4.16 6.76 18.66
CA LEU A 22 4.14 7.57 19.89
C LEU A 22 5.42 8.38 20.05
N LEU A 23 6.58 7.80 19.74
CA LEU A 23 7.88 8.49 19.78
C LEU A 23 7.92 9.62 18.74
N GLU A 24 7.50 9.37 17.50
CA GLU A 24 7.45 10.42 16.47
C GLU A 24 6.48 11.54 16.87
N ALA A 25 5.30 11.23 17.37
CA ALA A 25 4.32 12.22 17.82
C ALA A 25 4.87 13.07 18.98
N GLY A 26 5.54 12.44 19.96
CA GLY A 26 6.20 13.12 21.08
C GLY A 26 7.31 14.04 20.60
N ILE A 27 8.21 13.56 19.75
CA ILE A 27 9.32 14.36 19.18
C ILE A 27 8.76 15.51 18.31
N SER A 28 7.73 15.23 17.50
CA SER A 28 7.07 16.25 16.67
C SER A 28 6.47 17.36 17.52
N SER A 29 5.82 17.02 18.62
CA SER A 29 5.27 17.98 19.58
C SER A 29 6.38 18.81 20.25
N TRP A 30 7.42 18.14 20.76
CA TRP A 30 8.55 18.78 21.40
C TRP A 30 9.28 19.75 20.44
N GLN A 31 9.49 19.34 19.19
CA GLN A 31 10.11 20.16 18.15
C GLN A 31 9.15 21.17 17.49
N LYS A 32 7.90 21.24 17.93
CA LYS A 32 6.84 22.11 17.35
C LYS A 32 6.64 21.92 15.84
N LYS A 33 6.88 20.71 15.32
CA LYS A 33 6.75 20.40 13.88
C LYS A 33 5.31 20.18 13.42
N ASN A 34 4.39 19.92 14.35
CA ASN A 34 2.95 19.71 14.10
C ASN A 34 2.65 18.69 12.99
N LEU A 35 3.37 17.53 13.01
CA LEU A 35 3.20 16.47 12.02
C LEU A 35 1.91 15.67 12.22
N TYR A 36 1.21 15.86 13.33
CA TYR A 36 -0.01 15.15 13.70
C TYR A 36 -1.13 16.14 14.01
N THR A 37 -2.27 16.01 13.32
CA THR A 37 -3.49 16.71 13.72
C THR A 37 -4.53 15.72 14.24
N LYS A 38 -5.32 16.14 15.23
CA LYS A 38 -6.35 15.29 15.83
C LYS A 38 -7.36 14.79 14.80
N LYS A 39 -7.75 15.64 13.84
CA LYS A 39 -8.76 15.28 12.82
C LYS A 39 -8.24 14.20 11.87
N ASP A 40 -7.00 14.33 11.38
CA ASP A 40 -6.41 13.36 10.47
C ASP A 40 -6.11 12.02 11.18
N THR A 41 -5.58 12.09 12.42
CA THR A 41 -5.34 10.90 13.24
C THR A 41 -6.64 10.12 13.53
N LEU A 42 -7.72 10.78 13.90
CA LEU A 42 -9.03 10.13 14.13
C LEU A 42 -9.59 9.51 12.84
N CYS A 43 -9.41 10.19 11.69
CA CYS A 43 -9.77 9.63 10.40
C CYS A 43 -8.95 8.37 10.08
N THR A 44 -7.66 8.40 10.33
CA THR A 44 -6.76 7.25 10.15
C THR A 44 -7.19 6.07 11.02
N ILE A 45 -7.55 6.30 12.30
CA ILE A 45 -8.08 5.24 13.18
C ILE A 45 -9.37 4.65 12.61
N GLY A 46 -10.28 5.47 12.09
CA GLY A 46 -11.52 4.98 11.47
C GLY A 46 -11.28 4.15 10.21
N LEU A 47 -10.32 4.55 9.38
CA LEU A 47 -9.92 3.77 8.20
C LEU A 47 -9.24 2.45 8.60
N LEU A 48 -8.36 2.48 9.61
CA LEU A 48 -7.74 1.28 10.17
C LEU A 48 -8.78 0.30 10.71
N ALA A 49 -9.77 0.79 11.50
CA ALA A 49 -10.80 -0.07 12.07
C ALA A 49 -11.60 -0.83 11.00
N GLY A 50 -12.02 -0.15 9.94
CA GLY A 50 -12.71 -0.80 8.83
C GLY A 50 -11.82 -1.77 8.04
N ASN A 51 -10.54 -1.43 7.85
CA ASN A 51 -9.57 -2.35 7.23
C ASN A 51 -9.34 -3.59 8.10
N MET A 52 -9.20 -3.45 9.41
CA MET A 52 -9.04 -4.59 10.33
C MET A 52 -10.28 -5.50 10.32
N ALA A 53 -11.48 -4.94 10.26
CA ALA A 53 -12.71 -5.73 10.09
C ALA A 53 -12.67 -6.53 8.78
N ALA A 54 -12.29 -5.90 7.66
CA ALA A 54 -12.13 -6.57 6.37
C ALA A 54 -11.05 -7.67 6.41
N VAL A 55 -9.90 -7.41 7.04
CA VAL A 55 -8.84 -8.42 7.23
C VAL A 55 -9.36 -9.61 8.05
N PHE A 56 -10.05 -9.34 9.16
CA PHE A 56 -10.61 -10.39 10.02
C PHE A 56 -11.60 -11.29 9.25
N MET A 57 -12.46 -10.68 8.43
CA MET A 57 -13.45 -11.41 7.63
C MET A 57 -12.83 -12.21 6.48
N THR A 58 -11.71 -11.78 5.92
CA THR A 58 -11.19 -12.32 4.65
C THR A 58 -9.89 -13.14 4.80
N LYS A 59 -9.13 -12.95 5.88
CA LYS A 59 -7.79 -13.54 6.06
C LYS A 59 -7.81 -15.07 5.97
N GLY A 60 -8.76 -15.72 6.65
CA GLY A 60 -8.89 -17.19 6.63
C GLY A 60 -9.22 -17.71 5.23
N ALA A 61 -10.17 -17.07 4.54
CA ALA A 61 -10.55 -17.42 3.18
C ALA A 61 -9.41 -17.19 2.18
N THR A 62 -8.66 -16.10 2.33
CA THR A 62 -7.49 -15.81 1.48
C THR A 62 -6.40 -16.86 1.66
N LEU A 63 -6.09 -17.25 2.89
CA LEU A 63 -5.08 -18.29 3.15
C LEU A 63 -5.55 -19.63 2.61
N ALA A 64 -6.81 -20.03 2.87
CA ALA A 64 -7.38 -21.27 2.35
C ALA A 64 -7.36 -21.30 0.80
N PHE A 65 -7.64 -20.17 0.16
CA PHE A 65 -7.54 -20.04 -1.29
C PHE A 65 -6.10 -20.19 -1.80
N HIS A 66 -5.11 -19.61 -1.14
CA HIS A 66 -3.70 -19.80 -1.50
C HIS A 66 -3.24 -21.26 -1.31
N ILE A 67 -3.67 -21.92 -0.23
CA ILE A 67 -3.41 -23.36 0.00
C ILE A 67 -4.05 -24.22 -1.09
N PHE A 68 -5.29 -23.89 -1.48
CA PHE A 68 -5.97 -24.56 -2.59
C PHE A 68 -5.20 -24.37 -3.91
N LEU A 69 -4.80 -23.16 -4.26
CA LEU A 69 -4.02 -22.90 -5.47
C LEU A 69 -2.65 -23.61 -5.48
N TYR A 70 -2.03 -23.73 -4.31
CA TYR A 70 -0.74 -24.43 -4.19
C TYR A 70 -0.80 -25.90 -4.61
N GLN A 71 -1.97 -26.54 -4.55
CA GLN A 71 -2.18 -27.90 -5.07
C GLN A 71 -2.00 -27.99 -6.59
N PHE A 72 -2.18 -26.88 -7.30
CA PHE A 72 -2.02 -26.75 -8.75
C PHE A 72 -0.70 -26.08 -9.15
N ARG A 73 0.29 -26.07 -8.26
CA ARG A 73 1.58 -25.44 -8.52
C ARG A 73 2.29 -26.02 -9.75
N VAL A 74 2.88 -25.13 -10.55
CA VAL A 74 3.62 -25.52 -11.77
C VAL A 74 4.98 -26.13 -11.41
N PHE A 75 5.60 -25.63 -10.34
CA PHE A 75 6.92 -26.09 -9.88
C PHE A 75 6.83 -26.61 -8.45
N ASP A 76 7.50 -27.72 -8.16
CA ASP A 76 7.68 -28.20 -6.80
C ASP A 76 8.96 -27.61 -6.19
N LEU A 77 8.95 -26.31 -5.98
CA LEU A 77 10.14 -25.56 -5.55
C LEU A 77 10.75 -26.12 -4.25
N ALA A 78 9.93 -26.66 -3.36
CA ALA A 78 10.41 -27.25 -2.10
C ALA A 78 11.32 -28.47 -2.31
N ALA A 79 11.20 -29.18 -3.44
CA ALA A 79 12.05 -30.29 -3.78
C ALA A 79 13.43 -29.87 -4.35
N TYR A 80 13.55 -28.64 -4.87
CA TYR A 80 14.73 -28.20 -5.63
C TYR A 80 15.53 -27.09 -4.97
N ILE A 81 14.93 -26.28 -4.11
CA ILE A 81 15.63 -25.15 -3.48
C ILE A 81 15.59 -25.25 -1.95
N PRO A 82 16.70 -24.88 -1.28
CA PRO A 82 16.75 -24.90 0.19
C PRO A 82 15.82 -23.82 0.78
N ILE A 83 15.39 -24.04 2.01
CA ILE A 83 14.42 -23.17 2.70
C ILE A 83 14.85 -21.69 2.77
N TRP A 84 16.13 -21.40 2.93
CA TRP A 84 16.63 -20.01 2.92
C TRP A 84 16.44 -19.33 1.57
N ALA A 85 16.61 -20.05 0.47
CA ALA A 85 16.39 -19.54 -0.88
C ALA A 85 14.88 -19.33 -1.15
N MET A 86 14.03 -20.22 -0.64
CA MET A 86 12.57 -20.05 -0.66
C MET A 86 12.15 -18.73 0.01
N TRP A 87 12.70 -18.44 1.20
CA TRP A 87 12.44 -17.18 1.91
C TRP A 87 12.92 -15.96 1.11
N LEU A 88 14.16 -15.98 0.63
CA LEU A 88 14.74 -14.87 -0.13
C LEU A 88 13.95 -14.58 -1.40
N LEU A 89 13.64 -15.60 -2.19
CA LEU A 89 12.87 -15.47 -3.42
C LEU A 89 11.43 -15.02 -3.13
N SER A 90 10.81 -15.53 -2.05
CA SER A 90 9.48 -15.07 -1.64
C SER A 90 9.47 -13.58 -1.33
N PHE A 91 10.46 -13.06 -0.61
CA PHE A 91 10.57 -11.62 -0.34
C PHE A 91 10.70 -10.80 -1.62
N ILE A 92 11.58 -11.21 -2.52
CA ILE A 92 11.82 -10.50 -3.79
C ILE A 92 10.54 -10.51 -4.65
N LEU A 93 9.88 -11.67 -4.77
CA LEU A 93 8.69 -11.79 -5.62
C LEU A 93 7.45 -11.15 -5.01
N ILE A 94 7.27 -11.21 -3.70
CA ILE A 94 6.20 -10.47 -3.01
C ILE A 94 6.34 -8.98 -3.26
N ASP A 95 7.57 -8.45 -3.19
CA ASP A 95 7.82 -7.03 -3.41
C ASP A 95 7.59 -6.65 -4.89
N LEU A 96 8.00 -7.51 -5.84
CA LEU A 96 7.71 -7.32 -7.27
C LEU A 96 6.19 -7.36 -7.56
N VAL A 97 5.46 -8.32 -7.01
CA VAL A 97 4.00 -8.42 -7.15
C VAL A 97 3.33 -7.20 -6.53
N PHE A 98 3.82 -6.75 -5.36
CA PHE A 98 3.33 -5.53 -4.72
C PHE A 98 3.56 -4.30 -5.60
N TYR A 99 4.74 -4.17 -6.22
CA TYR A 99 5.03 -3.08 -7.17
C TYR A 99 3.97 -3.01 -8.29
N PHE A 100 3.65 -4.14 -8.92
CA PHE A 100 2.63 -4.17 -9.96
C PHE A 100 1.23 -3.88 -9.43
N TYR A 101 0.85 -4.48 -8.30
CA TYR A 101 -0.42 -4.16 -7.64
C TYR A 101 -0.52 -2.67 -7.35
N HIS A 102 0.50 -2.07 -6.77
CA HIS A 102 0.54 -0.67 -6.36
C HIS A 102 0.50 0.26 -7.59
N ARG A 103 1.30 -0.03 -8.61
CA ARG A 103 1.26 0.70 -9.88
C ARG A 103 -0.12 0.62 -10.54
N MET A 104 -0.75 -0.55 -10.58
CA MET A 104 -2.10 -0.73 -11.11
C MET A 104 -3.14 0.00 -10.25
N SER A 105 -2.93 0.09 -8.94
CA SER A 105 -3.81 0.85 -8.04
C SER A 105 -3.81 2.36 -8.34
N HIS A 106 -2.78 2.88 -8.99
CA HIS A 106 -2.74 4.26 -9.48
C HIS A 106 -3.20 4.42 -10.93
N ARG A 107 -3.31 3.33 -11.69
CA ARG A 107 -3.58 3.36 -13.14
C ARG A 107 -4.98 2.87 -13.52
N ILE A 108 -5.66 2.17 -12.64
CA ILE A 108 -7.00 1.62 -12.87
C ILE A 108 -7.97 2.26 -11.89
N SER A 109 -9.03 2.87 -12.39
CA SER A 109 -9.99 3.66 -11.60
C SER A 109 -10.58 2.89 -10.43
N PHE A 110 -10.98 1.64 -10.61
CA PHE A 110 -11.55 0.84 -9.53
C PHE A 110 -10.51 0.51 -8.43
N LEU A 111 -9.26 0.25 -8.79
CA LEU A 111 -8.18 0.03 -7.83
C LEU A 111 -7.77 1.32 -7.13
N TRP A 112 -7.77 2.44 -7.87
CA TRP A 112 -7.57 3.76 -7.29
C TRP A 112 -8.66 4.11 -6.28
N ALA A 113 -9.93 3.79 -6.57
CA ALA A 113 -11.03 4.03 -5.62
C ALA A 113 -10.84 3.27 -4.29
N ILE A 114 -10.14 2.14 -4.31
CA ILE A 114 -9.71 1.44 -3.11
C ILE A 114 -8.52 2.18 -2.46
N HIS A 115 -7.49 2.52 -3.24
CA HIS A 115 -6.20 3.01 -2.75
C HIS A 115 -6.19 4.50 -2.36
N MET A 116 -7.07 5.30 -2.95
CA MET A 116 -7.14 6.75 -2.75
C MET A 116 -7.24 7.17 -1.28
N SER A 117 -7.90 6.38 -0.44
CA SER A 117 -8.00 6.65 1.00
C SER A 117 -6.63 6.74 1.68
N HIS A 118 -5.64 5.95 1.21
CA HIS A 118 -4.27 5.96 1.69
C HIS A 118 -3.56 7.29 1.37
N HIS A 119 -3.77 7.84 0.18
CA HIS A 119 -3.20 9.12 -0.27
C HIS A 119 -3.98 10.36 0.20
N SER A 120 -5.12 10.21 0.86
CA SER A 120 -6.00 11.33 1.19
C SER A 120 -5.56 12.16 2.41
N SER A 121 -4.48 11.78 3.13
CA SER A 121 -3.90 12.58 4.19
C SER A 121 -3.04 13.72 3.63
N GLN A 122 -3.18 14.91 4.21
CA GLN A 122 -2.28 16.04 3.94
C GLN A 122 -1.07 16.05 4.90
N GLU A 123 -0.95 15.02 5.72
CA GLU A 123 0.14 14.79 6.65
C GLU A 123 0.99 13.61 6.17
N MET A 124 2.25 13.57 6.62
CA MET A 124 3.13 12.44 6.39
C MET A 124 3.84 12.13 7.70
N ASN A 125 3.39 11.09 8.36
CA ASN A 125 3.88 10.60 9.65
C ASN A 125 3.61 9.10 9.75
N PHE A 126 4.22 8.41 10.70
CA PHE A 126 4.07 6.95 10.80
C PHE A 126 2.62 6.48 10.96
N ALA A 127 1.72 7.28 11.54
CA ALA A 127 0.32 6.90 11.65
C ALA A 127 -0.38 6.83 10.28
N VAL A 128 0.06 7.61 9.28
CA VAL A 128 -0.51 7.57 7.92
C VAL A 128 -0.35 6.21 7.27
N SER A 129 0.67 5.41 7.64
CA SER A 129 0.82 4.02 7.19
C SER A 129 -0.39 3.14 7.54
N PHE A 130 -1.09 3.47 8.61
CA PHE A 130 -2.31 2.78 9.05
C PHE A 130 -3.60 3.31 8.41
N ARG A 131 -3.49 4.31 7.52
CA ARG A 131 -4.60 4.80 6.70
C ARG A 131 -4.89 3.82 5.56
N GLN A 132 -5.35 2.62 5.93
CA GLN A 132 -5.52 1.50 5.03
C GLN A 132 -6.92 1.43 4.42
N ALA A 133 -6.96 1.07 3.13
CA ALA A 133 -8.21 0.89 2.39
C ALA A 133 -9.00 -0.32 2.89
N TRP A 134 -10.33 -0.17 3.05
CA TRP A 134 -11.20 -1.26 3.54
C TRP A 134 -11.23 -2.46 2.59
N PHE A 135 -11.20 -2.22 1.28
CA PHE A 135 -11.20 -3.29 0.26
C PHE A 135 -9.79 -3.74 -0.16
N GLY A 136 -8.75 -3.16 0.43
CA GLY A 136 -7.35 -3.50 0.14
C GLY A 136 -7.02 -4.98 0.29
N PRO A 137 -7.43 -5.67 1.37
CA PRO A 137 -7.16 -7.10 1.55
C PRO A 137 -7.68 -7.96 0.40
N ILE A 138 -8.89 -7.68 -0.10
CA ILE A 138 -9.51 -8.45 -1.18
C ILE A 138 -8.88 -8.10 -2.53
N SER A 139 -8.61 -6.83 -2.80
CA SER A 139 -8.07 -6.38 -4.09
C SER A 139 -6.67 -6.89 -4.38
N LYS A 140 -5.90 -7.28 -3.36
CA LYS A 140 -4.56 -7.88 -3.49
C LYS A 140 -4.61 -9.33 -3.96
N VAL A 141 -5.67 -10.09 -3.63
CA VAL A 141 -5.74 -11.53 -3.88
C VAL A 141 -5.43 -11.92 -5.32
N PRO A 142 -6.01 -11.29 -6.37
CA PRO A 142 -5.74 -11.64 -7.76
C PRO A 142 -4.27 -11.46 -8.19
N PHE A 143 -3.54 -10.59 -7.53
CA PHE A 143 -2.12 -10.36 -7.83
C PHE A 143 -1.24 -11.40 -7.13
N PHE A 144 -1.50 -11.67 -5.86
CA PHE A 144 -0.68 -12.55 -5.05
C PHE A 144 -0.94 -14.04 -5.32
N MET A 145 -2.05 -14.41 -5.96
CA MET A 145 -2.37 -15.79 -6.30
C MET A 145 -1.35 -16.44 -7.25
N VAL A 146 -0.56 -15.66 -7.98
CA VAL A 146 0.49 -16.18 -8.86
C VAL A 146 1.59 -16.91 -8.07
N LEU A 147 1.86 -16.48 -6.84
CA LEU A 147 2.96 -17.05 -6.04
C LEU A 147 2.74 -18.52 -5.64
N PRO A 148 1.58 -18.92 -5.05
CA PRO A 148 1.32 -20.34 -4.78
C PRO A 148 1.24 -21.18 -6.07
N LEU A 149 0.76 -20.63 -7.19
CA LEU A 149 0.76 -21.33 -8.49
C LEU A 149 2.18 -21.55 -9.02
N LEU A 150 3.12 -20.65 -8.74
CA LEU A 150 4.54 -20.85 -9.07
C LEU A 150 5.24 -21.85 -8.14
N GLY A 151 4.62 -22.27 -7.03
CA GLY A 151 5.17 -23.24 -6.10
C GLY A 151 5.76 -22.66 -4.82
N PHE A 152 5.51 -21.38 -4.53
CA PHE A 152 5.89 -20.79 -3.25
C PHE A 152 4.91 -21.22 -2.15
N ASP A 153 5.46 -21.63 -1.01
CA ASP A 153 4.65 -22.08 0.14
C ASP A 153 3.74 -20.95 0.66
N PRO A 154 2.42 -21.20 0.80
CA PRO A 154 1.46 -20.19 1.24
C PRO A 154 1.74 -19.59 2.62
N ILE A 155 2.35 -20.37 3.53
CA ILE A 155 2.72 -19.88 4.86
C ILE A 155 3.92 -18.93 4.78
N ILE A 156 4.91 -19.28 3.97
CA ILE A 156 6.07 -18.39 3.73
C ILE A 156 5.60 -17.08 3.07
N ILE A 157 4.71 -17.16 2.07
CA ILE A 157 4.10 -15.98 1.44
C ILE A 157 3.39 -15.11 2.50
N ALA A 158 2.60 -15.72 3.37
CA ALA A 158 1.84 -15.00 4.39
C ALA A 158 2.75 -14.28 5.41
N VAL A 159 3.82 -14.96 5.88
CA VAL A 159 4.77 -14.39 6.84
C VAL A 159 5.63 -13.30 6.17
N ALA A 160 6.18 -13.58 4.99
CA ALA A 160 6.96 -12.61 4.23
C ALA A 160 6.13 -11.37 3.86
N GLY A 161 4.84 -11.56 3.52
CA GLY A 161 3.90 -10.47 3.29
C GLY A 161 3.63 -9.63 4.55
N ALA A 162 3.56 -10.26 5.72
CA ALA A 162 3.44 -9.56 7.00
C ALA A 162 4.68 -8.70 7.30
N LEU A 163 5.88 -9.25 7.10
CA LEU A 163 7.14 -8.51 7.25
C LEU A 163 7.26 -7.36 6.24
N SER A 164 6.87 -7.58 4.99
CA SER A 164 6.81 -6.54 3.97
C SER A 164 5.85 -5.40 4.37
N THR A 165 4.71 -5.73 4.97
CA THR A 165 3.75 -4.73 5.50
C THR A 165 4.37 -3.90 6.63
N LEU A 166 5.11 -4.52 7.54
CA LEU A 166 5.81 -3.81 8.62
C LEU A 166 6.89 -2.87 8.07
N TRP A 167 7.63 -3.29 7.03
CA TRP A 167 8.57 -2.40 6.35
C TRP A 167 7.87 -1.17 5.74
N GLY A 168 6.71 -1.34 5.13
CA GLY A 168 5.93 -0.23 4.55
C GLY A 168 5.60 0.88 5.55
N ILE A 169 5.58 0.59 6.87
CA ILE A 169 5.38 1.61 7.91
C ILE A 169 6.57 2.60 7.93
N VAL A 170 7.79 2.10 7.78
CA VAL A 170 9.03 2.88 7.87
C VAL A 170 9.08 4.01 6.83
N GLY A 171 8.46 3.82 5.67
CA GLY A 171 8.39 4.84 4.61
C GLY A 171 7.64 6.12 4.99
N HIS A 172 6.70 6.04 5.95
CA HIS A 172 5.75 7.12 6.23
C HIS A 172 6.25 8.10 7.30
N THR A 173 7.34 8.81 7.05
CA THR A 173 7.82 9.85 7.99
C THR A 173 8.50 11.01 7.30
N GLN A 174 8.39 12.20 7.91
CA GLN A 174 9.15 13.39 7.55
C GLN A 174 10.39 13.58 8.44
N MET A 175 10.53 12.76 9.50
CA MET A 175 11.63 12.89 10.46
C MET A 175 12.96 12.39 9.89
N ILE A 176 12.92 11.36 9.07
CA ILE A 176 14.09 10.77 8.40
C ILE A 176 14.18 11.37 7.01
N LYS A 177 15.24 12.15 6.74
CA LYS A 177 15.44 12.82 5.45
C LYS A 177 15.91 11.83 4.38
N SER A 178 17.10 11.29 4.55
CA SER A 178 17.72 10.35 3.62
C SER A 178 18.44 9.25 4.42
N LEU A 179 18.49 8.06 3.85
CA LEU A 179 19.26 6.92 4.37
C LEU A 179 20.55 6.68 3.56
N GLY A 180 21.00 7.68 2.79
CA GLY A 180 22.26 7.65 2.05
C GLY A 180 22.34 6.49 1.04
N PRO A 181 23.43 5.67 1.05
CA PRO A 181 23.63 4.62 0.05
C PRO A 181 22.51 3.55 0.02
N LEU A 182 21.74 3.37 1.10
CA LEU A 182 20.62 2.43 1.13
C LEU A 182 19.53 2.81 0.11
N GLU A 183 19.43 4.08 -0.28
CA GLU A 183 18.50 4.58 -1.29
C GLU A 183 18.82 4.09 -2.72
N LEU A 184 19.95 3.47 -2.92
CA LEU A 184 20.27 2.83 -4.19
C LEU A 184 19.41 1.57 -4.43
N ILE A 185 19.05 0.85 -3.35
CA ILE A 185 18.39 -0.45 -3.40
C ILE A 185 17.02 -0.42 -2.71
N LEU A 186 16.94 0.20 -1.52
CA LEU A 186 15.74 0.20 -0.70
C LEU A 186 14.83 1.38 -1.01
N ASN A 187 13.53 1.13 -0.94
CA ASN A 187 12.52 2.19 -0.86
C ASN A 187 12.54 2.79 0.56
N THR A 188 12.99 4.03 0.65
CA THR A 188 13.24 4.74 1.92
C THR A 188 12.17 5.80 2.17
N PRO A 189 12.14 6.45 3.34
CA PRO A 189 11.21 7.54 3.59
C PRO A 189 11.25 8.66 2.52
N SER A 190 12.42 8.99 1.97
CA SER A 190 12.51 10.01 0.91
C SER A 190 11.78 9.59 -0.36
N HIS A 191 11.92 8.33 -0.77
CA HIS A 191 11.24 7.78 -1.94
C HIS A 191 9.72 7.70 -1.71
N HIS A 192 9.30 7.29 -0.52
CA HIS A 192 7.89 7.13 -0.20
C HIS A 192 7.18 8.47 0.00
N ARG A 193 7.90 9.51 0.47
CA ARG A 193 7.36 10.89 0.45
C ARG A 193 7.05 11.36 -0.96
N VAL A 194 7.94 11.10 -1.92
CA VAL A 194 7.69 11.39 -3.34
C VAL A 194 6.43 10.67 -3.82
N HIS A 195 6.28 9.38 -3.46
CA HIS A 195 5.10 8.60 -3.82
C HIS A 195 3.80 9.22 -3.31
N HIS A 196 3.79 9.77 -2.08
CA HIS A 196 2.66 10.48 -1.49
C HIS A 196 2.54 11.93 -1.94
N GLY A 197 3.40 12.39 -2.86
CA GLY A 197 3.45 13.77 -3.32
C GLY A 197 2.38 14.12 -4.34
N ALA A 198 1.65 15.22 -4.11
CA ALA A 198 0.74 15.84 -5.07
C ALA A 198 1.44 16.82 -6.04
N ASN A 199 2.77 17.00 -5.93
CA ASN A 199 3.55 17.75 -6.90
C ASN A 199 3.48 17.09 -8.28
N SER A 200 3.35 17.85 -9.36
CA SER A 200 3.14 17.31 -10.72
C SER A 200 4.22 16.31 -11.15
N GLN A 201 5.48 16.52 -10.78
CA GLN A 201 6.60 15.63 -11.09
C GLN A 201 6.63 14.36 -10.24
N TYR A 202 5.89 14.31 -9.12
CA TYR A 202 5.85 13.19 -8.19
C TYR A 202 4.66 12.25 -8.43
N ILE A 203 3.68 12.69 -9.23
CA ILE A 203 2.49 11.88 -9.52
C ILE A 203 2.92 10.61 -10.26
N ASP A 204 2.39 9.47 -9.82
CA ASP A 204 2.64 8.15 -10.42
C ASP A 204 4.12 7.73 -10.38
N LYS A 205 4.82 8.04 -9.28
CA LYS A 205 6.22 7.68 -9.04
C LYS A 205 6.39 6.81 -7.79
N ASN A 206 7.49 6.06 -7.74
CA ASN A 206 8.01 5.31 -6.60
C ASN A 206 7.00 4.32 -5.96
N TYR A 207 6.55 3.33 -6.73
CA TYR A 207 5.55 2.34 -6.30
C TYR A 207 6.10 1.20 -5.44
N GLY A 208 7.43 1.00 -5.38
CA GLY A 208 8.06 -0.07 -4.60
C GLY A 208 7.66 -0.02 -3.12
N ASN A 209 7.65 -1.17 -2.44
CA ASN A 209 7.47 -1.21 -0.99
C ASN A 209 8.81 -1.33 -0.26
N LEU A 210 9.54 -2.42 -0.49
CA LEU A 210 10.86 -2.65 0.10
C LEU A 210 11.99 -2.18 -0.83
N LEU A 211 11.90 -2.51 -2.12
CA LEU A 211 12.96 -2.29 -3.09
C LEU A 211 12.57 -1.20 -4.10
N ILE A 212 13.40 -0.16 -4.21
CA ILE A 212 13.24 0.91 -5.21
C ILE A 212 13.76 0.48 -6.60
N ILE A 213 14.43 -0.66 -6.68
CA ILE A 213 14.99 -1.17 -7.94
C ILE A 213 13.92 -1.40 -9.01
N TRP A 214 12.70 -1.76 -8.60
CA TRP A 214 11.58 -1.95 -9.53
C TRP A 214 11.20 -0.65 -10.22
N ASP A 215 11.14 0.45 -9.46
CA ASP A 215 10.86 1.77 -10.02
C ASP A 215 11.95 2.22 -10.98
N LYS A 216 13.22 1.96 -10.66
CA LYS A 216 14.34 2.23 -11.55
C LYS A 216 14.26 1.40 -12.82
N PHE A 217 13.98 0.10 -12.70
CA PHE A 217 13.90 -0.82 -13.83
C PHE A 217 12.73 -0.51 -14.77
N PHE A 218 11.55 -0.16 -14.20
CA PHE A 218 10.34 0.12 -14.98
C PHE A 218 10.10 1.61 -15.27
N GLY A 219 11.07 2.49 -14.99
CA GLY A 219 11.04 3.92 -15.35
C GLY A 219 10.06 4.77 -14.53
N THR A 220 9.71 4.34 -13.33
CA THR A 220 8.80 5.06 -12.43
C THR A 220 9.52 5.72 -11.25
N PHE A 221 10.85 5.67 -11.22
CA PHE A 221 11.65 6.30 -10.18
C PHE A 221 11.72 7.83 -10.34
N GLU A 222 11.56 8.55 -9.22
CA GLU A 222 11.83 9.98 -9.11
C GLU A 222 12.42 10.28 -7.71
N PRO A 223 13.59 10.94 -7.62
CA PRO A 223 14.16 11.34 -6.34
C PRO A 223 13.42 12.55 -5.74
N GLU A 224 13.48 12.69 -4.42
CA GLU A 224 12.95 13.86 -3.71
C GLU A 224 13.85 15.07 -3.95
N LYS A 225 13.44 16.00 -4.82
CA LYS A 225 14.16 17.22 -5.17
C LYS A 225 13.57 18.48 -4.55
N GLU A 226 12.25 18.47 -4.36
CA GLU A 226 11.49 19.62 -3.87
C GLU A 226 10.66 19.21 -2.66
N LYS A 227 10.27 20.21 -1.87
CA LYS A 227 9.36 19.99 -0.73
C LYS A 227 8.06 19.33 -1.22
N VAL A 228 7.77 18.19 -0.65
CA VAL A 228 6.58 17.41 -1.00
C VAL A 228 5.32 18.09 -0.45
N LYS A 229 4.31 18.20 -1.30
CA LYS A 229 2.94 18.58 -0.95
C LYS A 229 2.14 17.29 -0.82
N TYR A 230 1.67 16.98 0.39
CA TYR A 230 0.93 15.73 0.63
C TYR A 230 -0.56 15.86 0.36
N GLY A 231 -1.21 14.74 0.15
CA GLY A 231 -2.61 14.63 -0.16
C GLY A 231 -2.88 14.37 -1.64
N LEU A 232 -4.13 14.53 -2.02
CA LEU A 232 -4.54 14.40 -3.42
C LEU A 232 -4.29 15.71 -4.16
N VAL A 233 -4.19 15.67 -5.48
CA VAL A 233 -4.09 16.88 -6.34
C VAL A 233 -5.22 17.85 -6.00
N ASN A 234 -6.45 17.34 -5.85
CA ASN A 234 -7.55 18.05 -5.19
C ASN A 234 -7.92 17.30 -3.93
N ASN A 235 -7.63 17.91 -2.80
CA ASN A 235 -7.82 17.27 -1.52
C ASN A 235 -9.29 17.03 -1.19
N VAL A 236 -9.54 15.93 -0.48
CA VAL A 236 -10.86 15.68 0.11
C VAL A 236 -11.12 16.69 1.25
N ASN A 237 -12.21 17.41 1.18
CA ASN A 237 -12.58 18.39 2.21
C ASN A 237 -13.34 17.71 3.37
N THR A 238 -12.87 16.56 3.82
CA THR A 238 -13.51 15.77 4.89
C THR A 238 -12.51 14.88 5.60
N TYR A 239 -12.77 14.65 6.90
CA TYR A 239 -12.08 13.66 7.74
C TYR A 239 -13.01 12.49 8.11
N ASN A 240 -14.14 12.34 7.41
CA ASN A 240 -15.05 11.22 7.64
C ASN A 240 -14.52 9.97 6.89
N PRO A 241 -14.12 8.89 7.59
CA PRO A 241 -13.51 7.71 6.97
C PRO A 241 -14.47 6.99 5.99
N ILE A 242 -15.79 7.00 6.28
CA ILE A 242 -16.79 6.41 5.38
C ILE A 242 -16.86 7.20 4.08
N LYS A 243 -16.96 8.53 4.16
CA LYS A 243 -16.99 9.38 2.96
C LYS A 243 -15.73 9.20 2.12
N ILE A 244 -14.54 9.20 2.74
CA ILE A 244 -13.27 9.00 2.04
C ILE A 244 -13.22 7.64 1.35
N THR A 245 -13.66 6.58 2.02
CA THR A 245 -13.68 5.22 1.46
C THR A 245 -14.56 5.12 0.20
N PHE A 246 -15.70 5.80 0.17
CA PHE A 246 -16.69 5.60 -0.89
C PHE A 246 -16.78 6.72 -1.93
N MET A 247 -16.11 7.87 -1.75
CA MET A 247 -16.27 9.00 -2.66
C MET A 247 -15.84 8.71 -4.11
N ALA A 248 -14.68 8.07 -4.30
CA ALA A 248 -14.23 7.72 -5.67
C ALA A 248 -15.13 6.64 -6.30
N TRP A 249 -15.70 5.74 -5.51
CA TRP A 249 -16.71 4.79 -5.98
C TRP A 249 -17.98 5.50 -6.43
N GLN A 250 -18.44 6.52 -5.71
CA GLN A 250 -19.60 7.31 -6.09
C GLN A 250 -19.37 8.02 -7.43
N ASP A 251 -18.17 8.56 -7.65
CA ASP A 251 -17.82 9.20 -8.91
C ASP A 251 -17.78 8.19 -10.08
N ILE A 252 -17.19 7.01 -9.87
CA ILE A 252 -17.19 5.93 -10.87
C ILE A 252 -18.63 5.54 -11.22
N LEU A 253 -19.45 5.22 -10.23
CA LEU A 253 -20.83 4.80 -10.44
C LEU A 253 -21.67 5.88 -11.10
N LYS A 254 -21.48 7.16 -10.73
CA LYS A 254 -22.14 8.28 -11.39
C LYS A 254 -21.76 8.36 -12.86
N ASN A 255 -20.48 8.28 -13.19
CA ASN A 255 -20.01 8.36 -14.58
C ASN A 255 -20.48 7.16 -15.40
N MET A 256 -20.49 5.94 -14.82
CA MET A 256 -21.03 4.75 -15.48
C MET A 256 -22.52 4.88 -15.80
N ARG A 257 -23.33 5.44 -14.87
CA ARG A 257 -24.77 5.66 -15.09
C ARG A 257 -25.08 6.69 -16.19
N HIS A 258 -24.16 7.62 -16.44
CA HIS A 258 -24.31 8.65 -17.47
C HIS A 258 -23.52 8.34 -18.75
N SER A 259 -23.05 7.10 -18.89
CA SER A 259 -22.33 6.68 -20.09
C SER A 259 -23.30 6.33 -21.21
N ASP A 260 -22.91 6.65 -22.45
CA ASP A 260 -23.73 6.42 -23.63
C ASP A 260 -23.81 4.95 -24.05
N ASN A 261 -22.85 4.15 -23.60
CA ASN A 261 -22.75 2.72 -23.90
C ASN A 261 -21.89 1.94 -22.89
N THR A 262 -21.98 0.60 -22.95
CA THR A 262 -21.25 -0.31 -22.07
C THR A 262 -19.74 -0.14 -22.15
N ALA A 263 -19.17 0.10 -23.33
CA ALA A 263 -17.73 0.28 -23.51
C ALA A 263 -17.22 1.53 -22.76
N GLN A 264 -17.98 2.62 -22.81
CA GLN A 264 -17.69 3.84 -22.05
C GLN A 264 -17.83 3.60 -20.54
N ALA A 265 -18.86 2.87 -20.09
CA ALA A 265 -19.03 2.50 -18.70
C ALA A 265 -17.83 1.68 -18.17
N LEU A 266 -17.37 0.67 -18.92
CA LEU A 266 -16.20 -0.12 -18.59
C LEU A 266 -14.90 0.72 -18.57
N LYS A 267 -14.78 1.71 -19.44
CA LYS A 267 -13.65 2.66 -19.43
C LYS A 267 -13.60 3.49 -18.15
N TYR A 268 -14.75 3.87 -17.57
CA TYR A 268 -14.77 4.55 -16.27
C TYR A 268 -14.34 3.65 -15.11
N LEU A 269 -14.56 2.34 -15.22
CA LEU A 269 -14.20 1.37 -14.19
C LEU A 269 -12.73 0.90 -14.31
N PHE A 270 -12.30 0.54 -15.51
CA PHE A 270 -11.00 -0.10 -15.76
C PHE A 270 -9.97 0.83 -16.41
N GLY A 271 -10.38 1.95 -16.94
CA GLY A 271 -9.47 2.97 -17.48
C GLY A 271 -8.73 3.72 -16.38
N PRO A 272 -7.79 4.61 -16.75
CA PRO A 272 -7.06 5.41 -15.78
C PRO A 272 -7.99 6.34 -15.01
N PRO A 273 -7.71 6.60 -13.72
CA PRO A 273 -8.47 7.58 -12.94
C PRO A 273 -8.44 8.92 -13.64
N ASN A 274 -9.62 9.51 -13.88
CA ASN A 274 -9.70 10.85 -14.45
C ASN A 274 -9.19 11.89 -13.44
N THR A 275 -8.94 13.12 -13.91
CA THR A 275 -8.44 14.21 -13.06
C THR A 275 -9.36 14.48 -11.86
N LYS A 276 -10.69 14.32 -12.01
CA LYS A 276 -11.64 14.43 -10.90
C LYS A 276 -11.45 13.32 -9.84
N GLN A 277 -11.24 12.08 -10.27
CA GLN A 277 -10.99 10.95 -9.35
C GLN A 277 -9.64 11.05 -8.65
N ARG A 278 -8.65 11.66 -9.29
CA ARG A 278 -7.35 12.00 -8.67
C ARG A 278 -7.42 13.25 -7.80
N GLY A 279 -8.60 13.83 -7.64
CA GLY A 279 -8.80 15.07 -6.94
C GLY A 279 -8.57 16.30 -7.84
N GLY A 280 -8.64 16.16 -9.17
CA GLY A 280 -8.53 17.30 -10.13
C GLY A 280 -9.90 17.90 -10.47
N LEU A 281 -10.09 19.18 -10.20
CA LEU A 281 -11.08 20.00 -10.89
C LEU A 281 -10.50 20.39 -12.27
N GLN A 282 -11.30 20.26 -13.33
CA GLN A 282 -11.14 21.11 -14.50
C GLN A 282 -11.67 22.48 -14.15
#